data_c2747004a5a300be8cf3ed7ae6524dd3
#
_entry.id   c2747004a5a300be8cf3ed7ae6524dd3
#
_cell.length_a   1.000
_cell.length_b   1.000
_cell.length_c   1.000
_cell.angle_alpha   90.00
_cell.angle_beta   90.00
_cell.angle_gamma   90.00
#
_symmetry.space_group_name_H-M   'P 1'
#
loop_
_entity.id
_entity.type
_entity.pdbx_description
1 polymer ?
#
loop_
_entity_poly.entity_id
_entity_poly.type
_entity_poly.pdbx_seq_one_letter_code
_entity_poly.pdbx_strand_id
1 'polypeptide(L)'
;MRNASLKAVYELASINQNVVFLGSDLGPKTLAAMKQDFPDRFFMEGISEQHILGMAAGLAMNGFVPFVNTIASFLTRRCFENIVVDLCMHDLPVRLIGNGAGGVYAPLGPTHQAIEDIAILRTLPNMTILAPCDAIEAQKLIKATVQWPHPVYIRLAKGGDKIITNDSSIIKIGQSLLKQKPGDIL
;
A
#
# COMPACT_ATOMS: atom_id res chain seq x y z
N MET A 1 11.37 -3.97 -0.02
CA MET A 1 9.88 -4.07 -0.05
C MET A 1 9.26 -3.37 -1.25
N ARG A 2 9.43 -2.07 -1.51
CA ARG A 2 8.72 -1.33 -2.57
C ARG A 2 8.70 -2.02 -3.95
N ASN A 3 9.86 -2.36 -4.51
CA ASN A 3 9.90 -2.99 -5.84
C ASN A 3 9.20 -4.36 -5.87
N ALA A 4 9.31 -5.13 -4.79
CA ALA A 4 8.64 -6.41 -4.66
C ALA A 4 7.11 -6.25 -4.61
N SER A 5 6.62 -5.26 -3.86
CA SER A 5 5.19 -4.92 -3.78
C SER A 5 4.63 -4.48 -5.14
N LEU A 6 5.33 -3.58 -5.85
CA LEU A 6 4.90 -3.12 -7.17
C LEU A 6 4.92 -4.26 -8.21
N LYS A 7 5.93 -5.15 -8.14
CA LYS A 7 5.94 -6.35 -8.99
C LYS A 7 4.73 -7.24 -8.71
N ALA A 8 4.34 -7.41 -7.44
CA ALA A 8 3.14 -8.18 -7.09
C ALA A 8 1.86 -7.54 -7.64
N VAL A 9 1.76 -6.21 -7.66
CA VAL A 9 0.62 -5.51 -8.29
C VAL A 9 0.56 -5.79 -9.80
N TYR A 10 1.70 -5.74 -10.50
CA TYR A 10 1.75 -6.11 -11.92
C TYR A 10 1.34 -7.56 -12.17
N GLU A 11 1.84 -8.50 -11.35
CA GLU A 11 1.46 -9.91 -11.44
C GLU A 11 -0.06 -10.11 -11.22
N LEU A 12 -0.64 -9.39 -10.28
CA LEU A 12 -2.09 -9.39 -10.05
C LEU A 12 -2.85 -8.81 -11.25
N ALA A 13 -2.41 -7.70 -11.82
CA ALA A 13 -3.02 -7.09 -12.99
C ALA A 13 -3.01 -8.01 -14.22
N SER A 14 -2.00 -8.89 -14.32
CA SER A 14 -1.88 -9.87 -15.41
C SER A 14 -2.94 -10.98 -15.35
N ILE A 15 -3.47 -11.27 -14.16
CA ILE A 15 -4.46 -12.34 -13.95
C ILE A 15 -5.85 -11.83 -13.53
N ASN A 16 -5.97 -10.55 -13.22
CA ASN A 16 -7.24 -9.93 -12.81
C ASN A 16 -7.38 -8.56 -13.49
N GLN A 17 -8.31 -8.47 -14.43
CA GLN A 17 -8.56 -7.25 -15.23
C GLN A 17 -9.18 -6.10 -14.41
N ASN A 18 -9.66 -6.35 -13.21
CA ASN A 18 -10.18 -5.29 -12.34
C ASN A 18 -9.07 -4.60 -11.54
N VAL A 19 -7.86 -5.16 -11.50
CA VAL A 19 -6.72 -4.52 -10.82
C VAL A 19 -6.25 -3.32 -11.62
N VAL A 20 -6.26 -2.14 -10.99
CA VAL A 20 -5.78 -0.87 -11.54
C VAL A 20 -4.72 -0.26 -10.63
N PHE A 21 -3.78 0.45 -11.21
CA PHE A 21 -2.71 1.14 -10.49
C PHE A 21 -2.84 2.66 -10.63
N LEU A 22 -2.73 3.35 -9.51
CA LEU A 22 -2.68 4.80 -9.45
C LEU A 22 -1.43 5.23 -8.68
N GLY A 23 -0.62 6.10 -9.26
CA GLY A 23 0.59 6.61 -8.65
C GLY A 23 0.70 8.12 -8.76
N SER A 24 1.46 8.74 -7.84
CA SER A 24 1.84 10.14 -7.98
C SER A 24 3.06 10.28 -8.91
N ASP A 25 4.26 10.06 -8.36
CA ASP A 25 5.52 10.16 -9.09
C ASP A 25 6.51 9.02 -8.74
N LEU A 26 6.10 8.12 -7.84
CA LEU A 26 6.93 7.04 -7.36
C LEU A 26 6.78 5.74 -8.16
N GLY A 27 7.91 5.15 -8.52
CA GLY A 27 7.97 3.81 -9.06
C GLY A 27 7.66 3.62 -10.55
N PRO A 28 7.65 4.67 -11.42
CA PRO A 28 7.26 4.50 -12.82
C PRO A 28 8.14 3.49 -13.57
N LYS A 29 9.44 3.41 -13.25
CA LYS A 29 10.35 2.45 -13.88
C LYS A 29 10.07 1.00 -13.48
N THR A 30 9.69 0.76 -12.22
CA THR A 30 9.38 -0.60 -11.72
C THR A 30 8.12 -1.15 -12.38
N LEU A 31 7.19 -0.28 -12.78
CA LEU A 31 5.93 -0.64 -13.43
C LEU A 31 5.90 -0.29 -14.92
N ALA A 32 7.05 -0.11 -15.58
CA ALA A 32 7.11 0.17 -17.01
C ALA A 32 6.39 -0.91 -17.84
N ALA A 33 6.54 -2.18 -17.47
CA ALA A 33 5.82 -3.28 -18.09
C ALA A 33 4.30 -3.15 -17.93
N MET A 34 3.81 -2.80 -16.72
CA MET A 34 2.38 -2.59 -16.49
C MET A 34 1.81 -1.46 -17.34
N LYS A 35 2.57 -0.35 -17.47
CA LYS A 35 2.17 0.76 -18.33
C LYS A 35 2.09 0.36 -19.80
N GLN A 36 2.99 -0.51 -20.25
CA GLN A 36 3.03 -1.01 -21.63
C GLN A 36 1.90 -2.02 -21.90
N ASP A 37 1.73 -2.99 -21.00
CA ASP A 37 0.83 -4.12 -21.20
C ASP A 37 -0.63 -3.77 -20.87
N PHE A 38 -0.84 -2.82 -19.95
CA PHE A 38 -2.16 -2.44 -19.43
C PHE A 38 -2.32 -0.90 -19.33
N PRO A 39 -2.19 -0.15 -20.45
CA PRO A 39 -2.20 1.32 -20.44
C PRO A 39 -3.48 1.90 -19.84
N ASP A 40 -4.65 1.28 -20.07
CA ASP A 40 -5.94 1.73 -19.56
C ASP A 40 -6.18 1.42 -18.07
N ARG A 41 -5.20 0.78 -17.42
CA ARG A 41 -5.24 0.39 -16.00
C ARG A 41 -4.02 0.91 -15.22
N PHE A 42 -3.29 1.84 -15.82
CA PHE A 42 -2.09 2.45 -15.25
C PHE A 42 -2.17 3.97 -15.32
N PHE A 43 -2.34 4.61 -14.17
CA PHE A 43 -2.51 6.03 -14.05
C PHE A 43 -1.36 6.64 -13.21
N MET A 44 -0.73 7.69 -13.75
CA MET A 44 0.32 8.46 -13.07
C MET A 44 -0.09 9.93 -13.09
N GLU A 45 -0.71 10.39 -12.00
CA GLU A 45 -1.43 11.67 -11.94
C GLU A 45 -0.59 12.82 -11.35
N GLY A 46 0.74 12.60 -11.19
CA GLY A 46 1.61 13.59 -10.58
C GLY A 46 1.38 13.75 -9.07
N ILE A 47 1.85 14.87 -8.52
CA ILE A 47 1.78 15.15 -7.07
C ILE A 47 0.39 15.71 -6.73
N SER A 48 -0.63 14.87 -6.78
CA SER A 48 -2.04 15.22 -6.56
C SER A 48 -2.77 14.13 -5.77
N GLU A 49 -2.25 13.77 -4.61
CA GLU A 49 -2.67 12.60 -3.84
C GLU A 49 -4.16 12.60 -3.47
N GLN A 50 -4.74 13.76 -3.17
CA GLN A 50 -6.18 13.89 -2.89
C GLN A 50 -7.03 13.53 -4.11
N HIS A 51 -6.63 14.02 -5.31
CA HIS A 51 -7.28 13.65 -6.56
C HIS A 51 -7.20 12.13 -6.82
N ILE A 52 -6.00 11.56 -6.63
CA ILE A 52 -5.76 10.11 -6.80
C ILE A 52 -6.68 9.28 -5.89
N LEU A 53 -6.93 9.71 -4.66
CA LEU A 53 -7.83 9.00 -3.75
C LEU A 53 -9.29 9.09 -4.19
N GLY A 54 -9.76 10.26 -4.61
CA GLY A 54 -11.10 10.41 -5.18
C GLY A 54 -11.29 9.55 -6.45
N MET A 55 -10.28 9.51 -7.32
CA MET A 55 -10.26 8.65 -8.50
C MET A 55 -10.31 7.16 -8.10
N ALA A 56 -9.52 6.74 -7.11
CA ALA A 56 -9.52 5.37 -6.60
C ALA A 56 -10.89 4.98 -6.02
N ALA A 57 -11.53 5.88 -5.28
CA ALA A 57 -12.89 5.68 -4.77
C ALA A 57 -13.88 5.43 -5.90
N GLY A 58 -13.89 6.31 -6.91
CA GLY A 58 -14.77 6.17 -8.08
C GLY A 58 -14.54 4.86 -8.84
N LEU A 59 -13.29 4.44 -9.02
CA LEU A 59 -12.95 3.16 -9.65
C LEU A 59 -13.44 1.98 -8.80
N ALA A 60 -13.26 2.02 -7.49
CA ALA A 60 -13.70 0.96 -6.59
C ALA A 60 -15.24 0.81 -6.58
N MET A 61 -15.97 1.92 -6.62
CA MET A 61 -17.45 1.91 -6.77
C MET A 61 -17.91 1.27 -8.07
N ASN A 62 -17.07 1.25 -9.11
CA ASN A 62 -17.33 0.60 -10.38
C ASN A 62 -16.77 -0.83 -10.48
N GLY A 63 -16.37 -1.44 -9.36
CA GLY A 63 -15.93 -2.84 -9.27
C GLY A 63 -14.47 -3.08 -9.58
N PHE A 64 -13.66 -2.03 -9.74
CA PHE A 64 -12.21 -2.16 -9.84
C PHE A 64 -11.56 -2.37 -8.47
N VAL A 65 -10.32 -2.83 -8.51
CA VAL A 65 -9.46 -3.05 -7.33
C VAL A 65 -8.26 -2.09 -7.40
N PRO A 66 -8.40 -0.85 -6.94
CA PRO A 66 -7.35 0.15 -7.06
C PRO A 66 -6.19 -0.10 -6.10
N PHE A 67 -4.96 -0.02 -6.62
CA PHE A 67 -3.72 0.06 -5.85
C PHE A 67 -3.13 1.46 -6.00
N VAL A 68 -3.20 2.25 -4.95
CA VAL A 68 -2.64 3.61 -4.88
C VAL A 68 -1.25 3.55 -4.29
N ASN A 69 -0.25 4.16 -4.95
CA ASN A 69 1.14 4.14 -4.50
C ASN A 69 1.76 5.54 -4.46
N THR A 70 2.13 5.99 -3.26
CA THR A 70 2.85 7.25 -3.05
C THR A 70 3.65 7.22 -1.73
N ILE A 71 4.19 8.37 -1.32
CA ILE A 71 4.88 8.54 -0.03
C ILE A 71 3.85 8.45 1.11
N ALA A 72 4.21 7.71 2.16
CA ALA A 72 3.32 7.41 3.28
C ALA A 72 2.73 8.67 3.95
N SER A 73 3.54 9.69 4.24
CA SER A 73 3.08 10.92 4.86
C SER A 73 2.14 11.72 3.95
N PHE A 74 2.34 11.69 2.64
CA PHE A 74 1.47 12.39 1.69
C PHE A 74 0.13 11.66 1.53
N LEU A 75 0.19 10.35 1.55
CA LEU A 75 -1.01 9.51 1.50
C LEU A 75 -1.85 9.64 2.77
N THR A 76 -1.23 9.59 3.95
CA THR A 76 -1.95 9.55 5.22
C THR A 76 -2.34 10.91 5.76
N ARG A 77 -1.39 11.81 6.03
CA ARG A 77 -1.70 13.13 6.61
C ARG A 77 -2.45 14.04 5.65
N ARG A 78 -1.92 14.18 4.42
CA ARG A 78 -2.50 15.09 3.41
C ARG A 78 -3.89 14.68 2.97
N CYS A 79 -4.14 13.38 2.93
CA CYS A 79 -5.37 12.81 2.38
C CYS A 79 -6.25 12.15 3.45
N PHE A 80 -6.04 12.44 4.74
CA PHE A 80 -6.78 11.77 5.81
C PHE A 80 -8.29 11.92 5.64
N GLU A 81 -8.77 13.13 5.32
CA GLU A 81 -10.18 13.39 5.06
C GLU A 81 -10.72 12.53 3.90
N ASN A 82 -9.99 12.45 2.79
CA ASN A 82 -10.40 11.59 1.67
C ASN A 82 -10.41 10.10 2.05
N ILE A 83 -9.47 9.65 2.88
CA ILE A 83 -9.50 8.26 3.40
C ILE A 83 -10.76 8.03 4.24
N VAL A 84 -11.10 8.97 5.12
CA VAL A 84 -12.31 8.87 5.97
C VAL A 84 -13.57 8.85 5.12
N VAL A 85 -13.76 9.91 4.31
CA VAL A 85 -15.02 10.17 3.62
C VAL A 85 -15.17 9.30 2.38
N ASP A 86 -14.15 9.31 1.50
CA ASP A 86 -14.28 8.66 0.19
C ASP A 86 -14.07 7.15 0.26
N LEU A 87 -13.22 6.65 1.18
CA LEU A 87 -12.90 5.24 1.25
C LEU A 87 -13.60 4.50 2.39
N CYS A 88 -13.42 4.99 3.64
CA CYS A 88 -13.89 4.23 4.81
C CYS A 88 -15.39 4.33 5.02
N MET A 89 -16.01 5.50 4.85
CA MET A 89 -17.46 5.65 4.97
C MET A 89 -18.23 4.83 3.93
N HIS A 90 -17.65 4.62 2.75
CA HIS A 90 -18.20 3.80 1.68
C HIS A 90 -17.72 2.34 1.72
N ASP A 91 -16.81 2.02 2.64
CA ASP A 91 -16.19 0.69 2.80
C ASP A 91 -15.58 0.13 1.50
N LEU A 92 -14.85 0.97 0.78
CA LEU A 92 -14.34 0.64 -0.55
C LEU A 92 -13.04 -0.18 -0.50
N PRO A 93 -12.91 -1.20 -1.33
CA PRO A 93 -11.73 -2.06 -1.38
C PRO A 93 -10.54 -1.39 -2.11
N VAL A 94 -10.05 -0.29 -1.60
CA VAL A 94 -8.88 0.43 -2.10
C VAL A 94 -7.62 0.02 -1.33
N ARG A 95 -6.50 -0.21 -2.02
CA ARG A 95 -5.21 -0.57 -1.43
C ARG A 95 -4.27 0.63 -1.50
N LEU A 96 -3.91 1.14 -0.33
CA LEU A 96 -3.06 2.30 -0.14
C LEU A 96 -1.63 1.85 0.18
N ILE A 97 -0.71 1.96 -0.76
CA ILE A 97 0.71 1.60 -0.58
C ILE A 97 1.48 2.84 -0.16
N GLY A 98 1.77 2.97 1.13
CA GLY A 98 2.53 4.07 1.70
C GLY A 98 4.01 3.75 1.79
N ASN A 99 4.85 4.42 1.00
CA ASN A 99 6.30 4.22 1.00
C ASN A 99 7.00 5.18 1.96
N GLY A 100 8.09 4.73 2.57
CA GLY A 100 8.92 5.58 3.44
C GLY A 100 8.37 5.73 4.85
N ALA A 101 7.78 4.68 5.37
CA ALA A 101 7.24 4.64 6.72
C ALA A 101 8.27 4.96 7.80
N GLY A 102 7.82 5.55 8.90
CA GLY A 102 8.69 5.98 10.00
C GLY A 102 9.67 7.07 9.57
N GLY A 103 10.92 6.92 9.99
CA GLY A 103 12.01 7.86 9.71
C GLY A 103 12.81 7.56 8.43
N VAL A 104 12.33 6.71 7.52
CA VAL A 104 13.07 6.29 6.31
C VAL A 104 13.48 7.47 5.43
N TYR A 105 12.66 8.50 5.35
CA TYR A 105 12.96 9.74 4.63
C TYR A 105 13.38 10.90 5.55
N ALA A 106 13.92 10.62 6.73
CA ALA A 106 14.37 11.65 7.67
C ALA A 106 15.26 12.74 7.05
N PRO A 107 16.19 12.42 6.12
CA PRO A 107 17.00 13.46 5.45
C PRO A 107 16.19 14.49 4.65
N LEU A 108 14.95 14.17 4.28
CA LEU A 108 14.03 15.07 3.57
C LEU A 108 13.18 15.94 4.51
N GLY A 109 13.36 15.77 5.81
CA GLY A 109 12.68 16.54 6.85
C GLY A 109 11.29 16.01 7.23
N PRO A 110 10.61 16.73 8.15
CA PRO A 110 9.36 16.24 8.77
C PRO A 110 8.20 16.07 7.80
N THR A 111 8.23 16.71 6.64
CA THR A 111 7.19 16.55 5.61
C THR A 111 7.16 15.14 5.01
N HIS A 112 8.28 14.42 5.06
CA HIS A 112 8.44 13.08 4.48
C HIS A 112 8.47 11.96 5.52
N GLN A 113 8.51 12.29 6.80
CA GLN A 113 8.46 11.30 7.88
C GLN A 113 7.02 10.88 8.14
N ALA A 114 6.80 9.57 8.30
CA ALA A 114 5.48 8.99 8.59
C ALA A 114 5.56 8.18 9.90
N ILE A 115 5.63 8.90 11.02
CA ILE A 115 5.71 8.31 12.36
C ILE A 115 4.34 8.14 13.00
N GLU A 116 3.35 8.88 12.54
CA GLU A 116 1.97 8.91 13.03
C GLU A 116 0.97 8.12 12.15
N ASP A 117 1.40 7.59 11.03
CA ASP A 117 0.56 6.94 10.01
C ASP A 117 -0.34 5.84 10.59
N ILE A 118 0.21 4.93 11.38
CA ILE A 118 -0.56 3.89 12.05
C ILE A 118 -1.53 4.50 13.06
N ALA A 119 -1.09 5.48 13.84
CA ALA A 119 -1.90 6.08 14.91
C ALA A 119 -3.17 6.74 14.37
N ILE A 120 -3.06 7.51 13.29
CA ILE A 120 -4.22 8.18 12.70
C ILE A 120 -5.14 7.21 11.96
N LEU A 121 -4.59 6.25 11.21
CA LEU A 121 -5.41 5.32 10.43
C LEU A 121 -6.13 4.27 11.29
N ARG A 122 -5.55 3.87 12.43
CA ARG A 122 -6.21 2.92 13.34
C ARG A 122 -7.47 3.47 14.02
N THR A 123 -7.73 4.77 13.91
CA THR A 123 -8.98 5.37 14.40
C THR A 123 -10.18 5.02 13.51
N LEU A 124 -9.93 4.52 12.30
CA LEU A 124 -10.97 4.17 11.32
C LEU A 124 -11.36 2.70 11.49
N PRO A 125 -12.63 2.39 11.83
CA PRO A 125 -13.03 1.04 12.28
C PRO A 125 -12.80 -0.08 11.26
N ASN A 126 -12.94 0.23 9.96
CA ASN A 126 -12.83 -0.73 8.87
C ASN A 126 -11.49 -0.64 8.10
N MET A 127 -10.58 0.26 8.50
CA MET A 127 -9.25 0.33 7.90
C MET A 127 -8.38 -0.85 8.34
N THR A 128 -7.94 -1.64 7.37
CA THR A 128 -6.96 -2.69 7.61
C THR A 128 -5.55 -2.14 7.46
N ILE A 129 -4.69 -2.32 8.46
CA ILE A 129 -3.30 -1.83 8.44
C ILE A 129 -2.36 -3.03 8.36
N LEU A 130 -1.53 -3.07 7.32
CA LEU A 130 -0.52 -4.10 7.09
C LEU A 130 0.88 -3.48 7.15
N ALA A 131 1.75 -4.01 8.00
CA ALA A 131 3.12 -3.57 8.17
C ALA A 131 4.11 -4.72 7.98
N PRO A 132 4.36 -5.16 6.73
CA PRO A 132 5.27 -6.25 6.45
C PRO A 132 6.71 -5.93 6.91
N CYS A 133 7.41 -6.92 7.40
CA CYS A 133 8.78 -6.79 7.86
C CYS A 133 9.81 -6.90 6.73
N ASP A 134 9.49 -7.59 5.63
CA ASP A 134 10.39 -7.77 4.49
C ASP A 134 9.66 -7.89 3.15
N ALA A 135 10.45 -8.08 2.07
CA ALA A 135 9.92 -8.11 0.71
C ALA A 135 9.05 -9.35 0.42
N ILE A 136 9.32 -10.50 1.03
CA ILE A 136 8.54 -11.72 0.83
C ILE A 136 7.18 -11.58 1.50
N GLU A 137 7.16 -11.10 2.74
CA GLU A 137 5.90 -10.83 3.44
C GLU A 137 5.07 -9.77 2.71
N ALA A 138 5.70 -8.69 2.25
CA ALA A 138 5.03 -7.64 1.49
C ALA A 138 4.35 -8.17 0.22
N GLN A 139 5.04 -9.01 -0.58
CA GLN A 139 4.45 -9.62 -1.77
C GLN A 139 3.24 -10.50 -1.45
N LYS A 140 3.36 -11.34 -0.41
CA LYS A 140 2.27 -12.23 -0.01
C LYS A 140 1.05 -11.45 0.49
N LEU A 141 1.28 -10.42 1.31
CA LEU A 141 0.20 -9.55 1.79
C LEU A 141 -0.47 -8.79 0.64
N ILE A 142 0.29 -8.21 -0.29
CA ILE A 142 -0.27 -7.55 -1.48
C ILE A 142 -1.21 -8.51 -2.22
N LYS A 143 -0.77 -9.75 -2.48
CA LYS A 143 -1.59 -10.76 -3.16
C LYS A 143 -2.84 -11.13 -2.35
N ALA A 144 -2.71 -11.23 -1.04
CA ALA A 144 -3.85 -11.53 -0.17
C ALA A 144 -4.90 -10.41 -0.13
N THR A 145 -4.50 -9.15 -0.36
CA THR A 145 -5.45 -8.03 -0.33
C THR A 145 -6.40 -7.99 -1.52
N VAL A 146 -6.12 -8.64 -2.64
CA VAL A 146 -6.95 -8.54 -3.85
C VAL A 146 -8.41 -8.95 -3.63
N GLN A 147 -8.65 -9.89 -2.72
CA GLN A 147 -9.98 -10.36 -2.33
C GLN A 147 -10.47 -9.74 -1.00
N TRP A 148 -9.69 -8.84 -0.39
CA TRP A 148 -10.08 -8.23 0.87
C TRP A 148 -11.14 -7.16 0.65
N PRO A 149 -12.30 -7.22 1.32
CA PRO A 149 -13.43 -6.38 0.96
C PRO A 149 -13.36 -4.94 1.49
N HIS A 150 -12.43 -4.67 2.41
CA HIS A 150 -12.30 -3.39 3.11
C HIS A 150 -11.11 -2.57 2.61
N PRO A 151 -11.03 -1.27 2.92
CA PRO A 151 -9.84 -0.45 2.63
C PRO A 151 -8.62 -0.97 3.38
N VAL A 152 -7.46 -0.95 2.71
CA VAL A 152 -6.20 -1.47 3.23
C VAL A 152 -5.09 -0.43 3.10
N TYR A 153 -4.41 -0.14 4.20
CA TYR A 153 -3.15 0.59 4.19
C TYR A 153 -1.97 -0.37 4.33
N ILE A 154 -1.03 -0.33 3.39
CA ILE A 154 0.15 -1.18 3.35
C ILE A 154 1.37 -0.29 3.58
N ARG A 155 1.96 -0.42 4.77
CA ARG A 155 3.05 0.39 5.27
C ARG A 155 4.38 -0.19 4.83
N LEU A 156 5.09 0.47 3.93
CA LEU A 156 6.37 0.00 3.42
C LEU A 156 7.54 0.90 3.82
N ALA A 157 8.68 0.29 4.15
CA ALA A 157 9.97 0.97 4.14
C ALA A 157 10.42 1.24 2.69
N LYS A 158 11.60 1.83 2.51
CA LYS A 158 12.12 2.16 1.17
C LYS A 158 12.61 0.92 0.42
N GLY A 159 13.28 0.02 1.11
CA GLY A 159 13.93 -1.18 0.55
C GLY A 159 15.31 -1.38 1.16
N GLY A 160 15.93 -2.52 0.83
CA GLY A 160 17.19 -2.96 1.44
C GLY A 160 16.99 -3.67 2.77
N ASP A 161 15.74 -3.93 3.15
CA ASP A 161 15.39 -4.65 4.37
C ASP A 161 15.87 -6.10 4.30
N LYS A 162 16.41 -6.59 5.40
CA LYS A 162 16.87 -7.98 5.50
C LYS A 162 15.67 -8.93 5.34
N ILE A 163 15.82 -9.95 4.53
CA ILE A 163 14.80 -11.02 4.39
C ILE A 163 14.88 -11.92 5.62
N ILE A 164 13.78 -12.04 6.34
CA ILE A 164 13.61 -12.90 7.52
C ILE A 164 12.40 -13.84 7.38
N THR A 165 11.51 -13.60 6.42
CA THR A 165 10.48 -14.57 6.01
C THR A 165 11.01 -15.48 4.91
N ASN A 166 10.34 -16.60 4.71
CA ASN A 166 10.63 -17.54 3.63
C ASN A 166 9.36 -17.90 2.86
N ASP A 167 9.52 -18.61 1.75
CA ASP A 167 8.40 -18.95 0.87
C ASP A 167 7.38 -19.89 1.54
N SER A 168 7.80 -20.71 2.50
CA SER A 168 6.92 -21.59 3.27
C SER A 168 6.16 -20.87 4.39
N SER A 169 6.50 -19.61 4.72
CA SER A 169 5.78 -18.83 5.73
C SER A 169 4.34 -18.63 5.32
N ILE A 170 3.39 -19.09 6.14
CA ILE A 170 1.97 -18.84 5.95
C ILE A 170 1.67 -17.44 6.49
N ILE A 171 1.25 -16.54 5.60
CA ILE A 171 0.95 -15.15 5.92
C ILE A 171 -0.53 -14.91 5.66
N LYS A 172 -1.24 -14.41 6.67
CA LYS A 172 -2.67 -14.10 6.59
C LYS A 172 -2.94 -12.72 7.15
N ILE A 173 -3.85 -11.99 6.53
CA ILE A 173 -4.35 -10.71 7.05
C ILE A 173 -4.99 -10.94 8.42
N GLY A 174 -4.67 -10.08 9.39
CA GLY A 174 -5.15 -10.20 10.77
C GLY A 174 -4.35 -11.13 11.69
N GLN A 175 -3.29 -11.77 11.16
CA GLN A 175 -2.40 -12.63 11.97
C GLN A 175 -0.97 -12.11 11.92
N SER A 176 -0.38 -11.88 13.09
CA SER A 176 1.05 -11.56 13.19
C SER A 176 1.90 -12.85 13.10
N LEU A 177 3.10 -12.71 12.54
CA LEU A 177 4.06 -13.79 12.42
C LEU A 177 5.19 -13.60 13.42
N LEU A 178 5.24 -14.43 14.45
CA LEU A 178 6.31 -14.41 15.44
C LEU A 178 7.60 -14.97 14.82
N LYS A 179 8.62 -14.13 14.65
CA LYS A 179 9.92 -14.49 14.06
C LYS A 179 10.99 -14.81 15.09
N GLN A 180 10.87 -14.28 16.29
CA GLN A 180 11.79 -14.50 17.40
C GLN A 180 11.01 -14.67 18.68
N LYS A 181 11.44 -15.57 19.54
CA LYS A 181 10.85 -15.70 20.88
C LYS A 181 11.10 -14.41 21.66
N PRO A 182 10.12 -13.95 22.47
CA PRO A 182 10.33 -12.82 23.36
C PRO A 182 11.53 -13.08 24.28
N GLY A 183 12.33 -12.05 24.49
CA GLY A 183 13.35 -11.98 25.53
C GLY A 183 12.88 -11.08 26.68
N ASP A 184 13.76 -10.82 27.63
CA ASP A 184 13.47 -9.94 28.77
C ASP A 184 13.29 -8.48 28.35
N ILE A 185 13.85 -8.12 27.19
CA ILE A 185 13.69 -6.82 26.52
C ILE A 185 13.39 -7.10 25.04
N LEU A 186 12.34 -6.49 24.52
CA LEU A 186 11.97 -6.51 23.11
C LEU A 186 12.68 -5.40 22.34
#